data_1c41f3de2c975ee2910dbd5f567ddd49
#
_entry.id   1c41f3de2c975ee2910dbd5f567ddd49
#
_cell.length_a   1.000
_cell.length_b   1.000
_cell.length_c   1.000
_cell.angle_alpha   90.00
_cell.angle_beta   90.00
_cell.angle_gamma   90.00
#
_symmetry.space_group_name_H-M   'P 1'
#
loop_
_entity.id
_entity.type
_entity.pdbx_description
1 polymer ?
#
loop_
_entity_poly.entity_id
_entity_poly.type
_entity_poly.pdbx_seq_one_letter_code
_entity_poly.pdbx_strand_id
1 'polypeptide(L)'
;MSYRKIDASGVLKSIDWPTVLIYLLMVIAGVISIYAASYDFDEAGMLDFSEFSGKQALWIALSFGLGFIILLIDSRMFETYAYPIYILILILLFITPFVAPDIKGSKSWIVLGPMSLQPAEFAKFATALALAKLFSGYNFVLTAKWSNLARAGLIICLPIILILLQKETGSALTFMALFFVLYREGISGLLLFGAVFAVVIFVVAIKFTETAIMGIPTGQFWILVGVMAVMVVMLFIYNKRFNVLRNVVGWFALSAAVMWVLTLCGVQVPGMVVMLSVIGIAAVYLAFEALKGHAYKLFVPALTPVIAITFMFSVNMAFDYLQPHQQLRIKVVLGIEEDLRGAGYNVNQSKIAIGSGGLLGKGFLNGTQTKLKYVPEQHTDFIFCTIGEEEGFWGAMIVLGLYVALILRVIVIAERQHSTFGRVYAYCVASYFIFHFCINIGMVIGLCPVIGIPLPFFSYGGTALSIQLAEMGIVLSVSRQMKPTKAR
;
A
#
# COMPACT_ATOMS: atom_id res chain seq x y z
N MET A 1 -32.89 -27.61 8.74
CA MET A 1 -32.02 -26.46 9.05
C MET A 1 -32.74 -25.54 10.01
N SER A 2 -32.35 -25.52 11.28
CA SER A 2 -32.97 -24.64 12.28
C SER A 2 -32.48 -23.23 12.10
N TYR A 3 -33.32 -22.30 11.66
CA TYR A 3 -33.05 -20.88 11.66
C TYR A 3 -32.88 -20.41 13.11
N ARG A 4 -31.65 -20.18 13.53
CA ARG A 4 -31.35 -19.62 14.83
C ARG A 4 -31.80 -18.15 14.82
N LYS A 5 -32.90 -17.82 15.56
CA LYS A 5 -33.30 -16.41 15.77
C LYS A 5 -32.09 -15.62 16.27
N ILE A 6 -31.70 -14.59 15.52
CA ILE A 6 -30.64 -13.66 15.89
C ILE A 6 -31.21 -12.79 17.00
N ASP A 7 -30.80 -13.05 18.23
CA ASP A 7 -31.16 -12.23 19.37
C ASP A 7 -30.26 -11.00 19.40
N ALA A 8 -30.82 -9.82 19.19
CA ALA A 8 -30.05 -8.57 19.12
C ALA A 8 -29.20 -8.33 20.37
N SER A 9 -29.67 -8.76 21.53
CA SER A 9 -28.91 -8.71 22.79
C SER A 9 -27.67 -9.62 22.78
N GLY A 10 -27.71 -10.74 22.07
CA GLY A 10 -26.58 -11.64 21.86
C GLY A 10 -25.55 -11.08 20.88
N VAL A 11 -25.99 -10.27 19.89
CA VAL A 11 -25.12 -9.60 18.92
C VAL A 11 -24.20 -8.60 19.63
N LEU A 12 -24.75 -7.70 20.42
CA LEU A 12 -23.99 -6.67 21.12
C LEU A 12 -22.96 -7.22 22.11
N LYS A 13 -23.26 -8.32 22.79
CA LYS A 13 -22.33 -8.98 23.74
C LYS A 13 -21.14 -9.68 23.05
N SER A 14 -21.26 -9.98 21.77
CA SER A 14 -20.23 -10.72 21.03
C SER A 14 -19.32 -9.85 20.19
N ILE A 15 -19.59 -8.55 20.06
CA ILE A 15 -18.79 -7.58 19.33
C ILE A 15 -17.43 -7.36 20.01
N ASP A 16 -16.41 -7.07 19.21
CA ASP A 16 -15.09 -6.64 19.68
C ASP A 16 -15.09 -5.13 19.97
N TRP A 17 -15.57 -4.75 21.16
CA TRP A 17 -15.73 -3.36 21.57
C TRP A 17 -14.45 -2.50 21.49
N PRO A 18 -13.24 -3.03 21.81
CA PRO A 18 -12.04 -2.23 21.64
C PRO A 18 -11.83 -1.77 20.19
N THR A 19 -12.11 -2.62 19.21
CA THR A 19 -12.02 -2.22 17.78
C THR A 19 -13.06 -1.16 17.44
N VAL A 20 -14.31 -1.33 17.93
CA VAL A 20 -15.38 -0.34 17.72
C VAL A 20 -15.01 1.01 18.32
N LEU A 21 -14.45 1.03 19.54
CA LEU A 21 -14.04 2.26 20.20
C LEU A 21 -12.93 2.98 19.43
N ILE A 22 -11.91 2.24 18.97
CA ILE A 22 -10.79 2.84 18.23
C ILE A 22 -11.30 3.52 16.95
N TYR A 23 -12.06 2.81 16.10
CA TYR A 23 -12.51 3.42 14.85
C TYR A 23 -13.53 4.55 15.08
N LEU A 24 -14.36 4.48 16.14
CA LEU A 24 -15.26 5.55 16.52
C LEU A 24 -14.48 6.83 16.90
N LEU A 25 -13.43 6.68 17.71
CA LEU A 25 -12.53 7.80 18.04
C LEU A 25 -11.88 8.39 16.78
N MET A 26 -11.45 7.54 15.83
CA MET A 26 -10.88 7.99 14.57
C MET A 26 -11.88 8.75 13.71
N VAL A 27 -13.12 8.26 13.60
CA VAL A 27 -14.20 8.95 12.85
C VAL A 27 -14.53 10.31 13.46
N ILE A 28 -14.63 10.40 14.80
CA ILE A 28 -14.89 11.65 15.49
C ILE A 28 -13.74 12.65 15.27
N ALA A 29 -12.49 12.21 15.46
CA ALA A 29 -11.32 13.04 15.20
C ALA A 29 -11.25 13.47 13.72
N GLY A 30 -11.62 12.58 12.78
CA GLY A 30 -11.71 12.89 11.36
C GLY A 30 -12.70 14.01 11.04
N VAL A 31 -13.91 13.99 11.63
CA VAL A 31 -14.90 15.07 11.45
C VAL A 31 -14.38 16.41 11.97
N ILE A 32 -13.75 16.39 13.15
CA ILE A 32 -13.15 17.59 13.74
C ILE A 32 -12.05 18.13 12.82
N SER A 33 -11.19 17.26 12.30
CA SER A 33 -10.13 17.66 11.38
C SER A 33 -10.66 18.16 10.03
N ILE A 34 -11.74 17.56 9.49
CA ILE A 34 -12.38 18.02 8.25
C ILE A 34 -12.99 19.40 8.46
N TYR A 35 -13.65 19.62 9.60
CA TYR A 35 -14.19 20.94 9.93
C TYR A 35 -13.08 21.98 10.01
N ALA A 36 -11.97 21.68 10.69
CA ALA A 36 -10.83 22.58 10.78
C ALA A 36 -10.22 22.88 9.40
N ALA A 37 -10.10 21.85 8.55
CA ALA A 37 -9.55 21.98 7.19
C ALA A 37 -10.46 22.75 6.23
N SER A 38 -11.77 22.75 6.45
CA SER A 38 -12.76 23.43 5.59
C SER A 38 -13.29 24.74 6.16
N TYR A 39 -12.87 25.10 7.37
CA TYR A 39 -13.38 26.27 8.07
C TYR A 39 -13.14 27.57 7.27
N ASP A 40 -14.21 28.34 7.11
CA ASP A 40 -14.20 29.70 6.55
C ASP A 40 -14.66 30.72 7.59
N PHE A 41 -14.04 31.91 7.65
CA PHE A 41 -14.28 32.91 8.72
C PHE A 41 -15.69 33.48 8.71
N ASP A 42 -16.36 33.47 7.56
CA ASP A 42 -17.63 34.14 7.34
C ASP A 42 -18.85 33.24 7.37
N GLU A 43 -18.69 31.90 7.48
CA GLU A 43 -19.79 30.96 7.31
C GLU A 43 -19.83 29.83 8.34
N ALA A 44 -21.03 29.53 8.75
CA ALA A 44 -21.66 28.28 9.17
C ALA A 44 -21.04 27.43 10.27
N GLY A 45 -21.91 26.90 11.13
CA GLY A 45 -21.57 25.95 12.18
C GLY A 45 -21.13 24.58 11.61
N MET A 46 -20.45 23.79 12.44
CA MET A 46 -19.89 22.48 12.17
C MET A 46 -20.87 21.48 11.50
N LEU A 47 -22.17 21.66 11.68
CA LEU A 47 -23.22 20.80 11.15
C LEU A 47 -23.97 21.43 9.96
N ASP A 48 -23.43 22.47 9.33
CA ASP A 48 -24.05 23.02 8.12
C ASP A 48 -23.87 22.03 6.95
N PHE A 49 -24.97 21.60 6.37
CA PHE A 49 -25.00 20.65 5.25
C PHE A 49 -24.55 21.24 3.91
N SER A 50 -24.31 22.52 3.83
CA SER A 50 -23.64 23.15 2.68
C SER A 50 -22.14 22.82 2.69
N GLU A 51 -21.55 22.67 3.88
CA GLU A 51 -20.14 22.46 4.13
C GLU A 51 -19.71 20.98 4.07
N PHE A 52 -18.40 20.73 3.92
CA PHE A 52 -17.83 19.38 3.88
C PHE A 52 -18.06 18.61 5.18
N SER A 53 -17.95 19.29 6.34
CA SER A 53 -18.13 18.67 7.66
C SER A 53 -19.56 18.19 7.89
N GLY A 54 -20.57 18.97 7.50
CA GLY A 54 -21.98 18.58 7.61
C GLY A 54 -22.33 17.44 6.65
N LYS A 55 -21.85 17.50 5.39
CA LYS A 55 -21.99 16.38 4.44
C LYS A 55 -21.32 15.11 4.98
N GLN A 56 -20.14 15.23 5.59
CA GLN A 56 -19.44 14.09 6.19
C GLN A 56 -20.24 13.49 7.35
N ALA A 57 -20.85 14.33 8.22
CA ALA A 57 -21.71 13.87 9.30
C ALA A 57 -22.91 13.04 8.80
N LEU A 58 -23.53 13.45 7.69
CA LEU A 58 -24.58 12.67 7.03
C LEU A 58 -24.06 11.32 6.53
N TRP A 59 -22.90 11.31 5.85
CA TRP A 59 -22.29 10.09 5.40
C TRP A 59 -21.92 9.14 6.55
N ILE A 60 -21.48 9.67 7.68
CA ILE A 60 -21.23 8.91 8.90
C ILE A 60 -22.50 8.23 9.39
N ALA A 61 -23.59 8.98 9.51
CA ALA A 61 -24.87 8.42 9.94
C ALA A 61 -25.34 7.27 9.02
N LEU A 62 -25.28 7.48 7.70
CA LEU A 62 -25.61 6.44 6.70
C LEU A 62 -24.69 5.22 6.81
N SER A 63 -23.39 5.45 7.00
CA SER A 63 -22.37 4.40 7.08
C SER A 63 -22.53 3.57 8.37
N PHE A 64 -22.85 4.18 9.50
CA PHE A 64 -23.17 3.45 10.73
C PHE A 64 -24.46 2.64 10.59
N GLY A 65 -25.48 3.18 9.90
CA GLY A 65 -26.69 2.44 9.55
C GLY A 65 -26.36 1.20 8.70
N LEU A 66 -25.54 1.36 7.66
CA LEU A 66 -25.07 0.26 6.83
C LEU A 66 -24.26 -0.76 7.65
N GLY A 67 -23.32 -0.30 8.48
CA GLY A 67 -22.51 -1.16 9.35
C GLY A 67 -23.39 -1.96 10.34
N PHE A 68 -24.42 -1.35 10.89
CA PHE A 68 -25.37 -2.04 11.75
C PHE A 68 -26.17 -3.12 10.99
N ILE A 69 -26.64 -2.84 9.77
CA ILE A 69 -27.30 -3.82 8.92
C ILE A 69 -26.34 -4.99 8.63
N ILE A 70 -25.09 -4.72 8.28
CA ILE A 70 -24.06 -5.72 8.02
C ILE A 70 -23.84 -6.62 9.25
N LEU A 71 -23.84 -6.05 10.45
CA LEU A 71 -23.72 -6.82 11.69
C LEU A 71 -24.92 -7.76 11.96
N LEU A 72 -26.10 -7.46 11.43
CA LEU A 72 -27.27 -8.32 11.53
C LEU A 72 -27.23 -9.49 10.54
N ILE A 73 -26.48 -9.37 9.44
CA ILE A 73 -26.34 -10.40 8.42
C ILE A 73 -25.43 -11.53 8.93
N ASP A 74 -25.81 -12.78 8.67
CA ASP A 74 -24.95 -13.94 8.95
C ASP A 74 -23.72 -13.92 8.04
N SER A 75 -22.54 -14.08 8.62
CA SER A 75 -21.28 -14.07 7.86
C SER A 75 -21.22 -15.12 6.77
N ARG A 76 -21.96 -16.23 6.87
CA ARG A 76 -22.08 -17.24 5.82
C ARG A 76 -22.69 -16.69 4.53
N MET A 77 -23.54 -15.68 4.62
CA MET A 77 -24.09 -15.02 3.43
C MET A 77 -22.99 -14.32 2.63
N PHE A 78 -22.07 -13.63 3.31
CA PHE A 78 -20.93 -12.99 2.63
C PHE A 78 -20.06 -14.04 1.93
N GLU A 79 -19.83 -15.18 2.53
CA GLU A 79 -19.10 -16.28 1.91
C GLU A 79 -19.88 -16.87 0.70
N THR A 80 -21.18 -17.02 0.79
CA THR A 80 -22.00 -17.59 -0.28
C THR A 80 -22.10 -16.66 -1.49
N TYR A 81 -22.28 -15.37 -1.24
CA TYR A 81 -22.47 -14.37 -2.30
C TYR A 81 -21.17 -13.66 -2.72
N ALA A 82 -20.01 -14.09 -2.25
CA ALA A 82 -18.72 -13.47 -2.54
C ALA A 82 -18.45 -13.31 -4.05
N TYR A 83 -18.59 -14.37 -4.84
CA TYR A 83 -18.39 -14.30 -6.29
C TYR A 83 -19.48 -13.52 -7.03
N PRO A 84 -20.78 -13.68 -6.77
CA PRO A 84 -21.82 -12.81 -7.32
C PRO A 84 -21.57 -11.33 -7.07
N ILE A 85 -21.21 -10.95 -5.84
CA ILE A 85 -20.87 -9.56 -5.50
C ILE A 85 -19.64 -9.10 -6.30
N TYR A 86 -18.61 -9.92 -6.38
CA TYR A 86 -17.41 -9.59 -7.13
C TYR A 86 -17.70 -9.36 -8.62
N ILE A 87 -18.49 -10.24 -9.26
CA ILE A 87 -18.87 -10.10 -10.68
C ILE A 87 -19.70 -8.84 -10.89
N LEU A 88 -20.66 -8.55 -10.00
CA LEU A 88 -21.48 -7.34 -10.06
C LEU A 88 -20.60 -6.06 -10.04
N ILE A 89 -19.63 -6.03 -9.15
CA ILE A 89 -18.72 -4.87 -9.05
C ILE A 89 -17.75 -4.79 -10.24
N LEU A 90 -17.32 -5.91 -10.82
CA LEU A 90 -16.53 -5.88 -12.05
C LEU A 90 -17.35 -5.31 -13.23
N ILE A 91 -18.62 -5.67 -13.34
CA ILE A 91 -19.52 -5.09 -14.34
C ILE A 91 -19.65 -3.58 -14.11
N LEU A 92 -19.83 -3.16 -12.87
CA LEU A 92 -19.91 -1.73 -12.51
C LEU A 92 -18.61 -1.00 -12.88
N LEU A 93 -17.43 -1.57 -12.58
CA LEU A 93 -16.13 -1.01 -12.97
C LEU A 93 -15.98 -0.91 -14.49
N PHE A 94 -16.46 -1.91 -15.23
CA PHE A 94 -16.40 -1.91 -16.70
C PHE A 94 -17.30 -0.83 -17.31
N ILE A 95 -18.47 -0.60 -16.73
CA ILE A 95 -19.44 0.41 -17.21
C ILE A 95 -18.97 1.83 -16.87
N THR A 96 -18.26 2.00 -15.76
CA THR A 96 -17.87 3.32 -15.23
C THR A 96 -17.24 4.27 -16.26
N PRO A 97 -16.22 3.89 -17.07
CA PRO A 97 -15.59 4.80 -18.04
C PRO A 97 -16.53 5.36 -19.10
N PHE A 98 -17.68 4.69 -19.34
CA PHE A 98 -18.67 5.08 -20.35
C PHE A 98 -19.73 6.03 -19.79
N VAL A 99 -19.99 5.99 -18.47
CA VAL A 99 -21.05 6.76 -17.80
C VAL A 99 -20.48 7.90 -16.97
N ALA A 100 -19.27 7.75 -16.45
CA ALA A 100 -18.65 8.73 -15.56
C ALA A 100 -18.19 9.99 -16.32
N PRO A 101 -18.46 11.19 -15.79
CA PRO A 101 -17.87 12.42 -16.30
C PRO A 101 -16.35 12.42 -16.11
N ASP A 102 -15.65 13.19 -16.93
CA ASP A 102 -14.21 13.41 -16.77
C ASP A 102 -13.98 14.42 -15.63
N ILE A 103 -13.41 13.93 -14.53
CA ILE A 103 -13.06 14.76 -13.36
C ILE A 103 -11.54 14.71 -13.17
N LYS A 104 -10.87 15.83 -13.37
CA LYS A 104 -9.40 15.95 -13.26
C LYS A 104 -8.63 14.93 -14.12
N GLY A 105 -9.16 14.58 -15.29
CA GLY A 105 -8.53 13.64 -16.23
C GLY A 105 -8.82 12.15 -15.97
N SER A 106 -9.69 11.83 -14.99
CA SER A 106 -10.12 10.48 -14.63
C SER A 106 -11.63 10.33 -14.80
N LYS A 107 -12.07 9.14 -15.25
CA LYS A 107 -13.48 8.77 -15.40
C LYS A 107 -13.85 7.67 -14.41
N SER A 108 -13.70 7.96 -13.12
CA SER A 108 -13.81 7.00 -12.03
C SER A 108 -14.96 7.27 -11.05
N TRP A 109 -15.65 8.42 -11.19
CA TRP A 109 -16.71 8.84 -10.31
C TRP A 109 -18.07 8.84 -11.01
N ILE A 110 -19.01 8.04 -10.53
CA ILE A 110 -20.40 8.07 -10.96
C ILE A 110 -21.13 9.11 -10.14
N VAL A 111 -21.59 10.18 -10.77
CA VAL A 111 -22.31 11.29 -10.12
C VAL A 111 -23.81 10.98 -10.14
N LEU A 112 -24.42 10.83 -8.97
CA LEU A 112 -25.85 10.58 -8.77
C LEU A 112 -26.47 11.75 -8.00
N GLY A 113 -26.74 12.84 -8.73
CA GLY A 113 -27.24 14.08 -8.13
C GLY A 113 -26.22 14.69 -7.13
N PRO A 114 -26.58 14.89 -5.84
CA PRO A 114 -25.65 15.44 -4.86
C PRO A 114 -24.60 14.45 -4.35
N MET A 115 -24.72 13.18 -4.73
CA MET A 115 -23.84 12.12 -4.27
C MET A 115 -22.92 11.68 -5.40
N SER A 116 -21.68 11.38 -5.09
CA SER A 116 -20.71 10.77 -5.99
C SER A 116 -20.26 9.42 -5.44
N LEU A 117 -20.23 8.42 -6.29
CA LEU A 117 -19.87 7.05 -5.97
C LEU A 117 -18.62 6.66 -6.75
N GLN A 118 -17.62 6.14 -6.05
CA GLN A 118 -16.39 5.63 -6.67
C GLN A 118 -16.40 4.10 -6.68
N PRO A 119 -16.64 3.45 -7.83
CA PRO A 119 -16.72 2.00 -7.93
C PRO A 119 -15.43 1.27 -7.51
N ALA A 120 -14.28 1.91 -7.63
CA ALA A 120 -12.99 1.35 -7.18
C ALA A 120 -12.96 1.05 -5.68
N GLU A 121 -13.67 1.83 -4.85
CA GLU A 121 -13.78 1.57 -3.42
C GLU A 121 -14.54 0.26 -3.15
N PHE A 122 -15.65 0.04 -3.85
CA PHE A 122 -16.41 -1.22 -3.80
C PHE A 122 -15.61 -2.40 -4.32
N ALA A 123 -14.73 -2.19 -5.28
CA ALA A 123 -13.90 -3.24 -5.83
C ALA A 123 -12.91 -3.81 -4.81
N LYS A 124 -12.35 -2.99 -3.91
CA LYS A 124 -11.48 -3.46 -2.82
C LYS A 124 -12.21 -4.47 -1.94
N PHE A 125 -13.37 -4.09 -1.44
CA PHE A 125 -14.25 -4.92 -0.64
C PHE A 125 -14.64 -6.22 -1.37
N ALA A 126 -15.10 -6.14 -2.62
CA ALA A 126 -15.54 -7.29 -3.40
C ALA A 126 -14.38 -8.25 -3.71
N THR A 127 -13.19 -7.71 -4.00
CA THR A 127 -11.97 -8.51 -4.22
C THR A 127 -11.53 -9.22 -2.94
N ALA A 128 -11.63 -8.57 -1.78
CA ALA A 128 -11.36 -9.19 -0.49
C ALA A 128 -12.29 -10.38 -0.23
N LEU A 129 -13.60 -10.23 -0.51
CA LEU A 129 -14.56 -11.33 -0.40
C LEU A 129 -14.25 -12.49 -1.36
N ALA A 130 -14.00 -12.19 -2.64
CA ALA A 130 -13.71 -13.20 -3.66
C ALA A 130 -12.42 -13.97 -3.35
N LEU A 131 -11.38 -13.25 -2.89
CA LEU A 131 -10.11 -13.85 -2.50
C LEU A 131 -10.31 -14.75 -1.25
N ALA A 132 -11.01 -14.26 -0.23
CA ALA A 132 -11.34 -15.03 0.96
C ALA A 132 -12.13 -16.31 0.62
N LYS A 133 -13.08 -16.22 -0.32
CA LYS A 133 -13.83 -17.37 -0.82
C LYS A 133 -12.96 -18.37 -1.57
N LEU A 134 -12.03 -17.90 -2.40
CA LEU A 134 -11.08 -18.76 -3.09
C LEU A 134 -10.25 -19.59 -2.10
N PHE A 135 -9.73 -18.93 -1.07
CA PHE A 135 -8.89 -19.58 -0.05
C PHE A 135 -9.68 -20.49 0.90
N SER A 136 -10.99 -20.27 1.06
CA SER A 136 -11.86 -21.16 1.85
C SER A 136 -12.25 -22.46 1.15
N GLY A 137 -11.84 -22.63 -0.11
CA GLY A 137 -12.11 -23.85 -0.88
C GLY A 137 -11.49 -25.10 -0.24
N TYR A 138 -12.16 -26.24 -0.43
CA TYR A 138 -11.71 -27.52 0.14
C TYR A 138 -10.30 -27.88 -0.37
N ASN A 139 -9.38 -28.15 0.54
CA ASN A 139 -7.96 -28.45 0.27
C ASN A 139 -7.24 -27.42 -0.65
N PHE A 140 -7.68 -26.15 -0.60
CA PHE A 140 -7.02 -25.11 -1.39
C PHE A 140 -5.69 -24.73 -0.74
N VAL A 141 -4.60 -24.94 -1.47
CA VAL A 141 -3.25 -24.47 -1.11
C VAL A 141 -2.72 -23.65 -2.28
N LEU A 142 -2.38 -22.39 -2.02
CA LEU A 142 -2.00 -21.42 -3.06
C LEU A 142 -0.83 -21.92 -3.92
N THR A 143 0.20 -22.47 -3.28
CA THR A 143 1.45 -22.88 -3.93
C THR A 143 1.43 -24.32 -4.48
N ALA A 144 0.35 -25.09 -4.22
CA ALA A 144 0.29 -26.49 -4.67
C ALA A 144 0.20 -26.65 -6.20
N LYS A 145 -0.45 -25.70 -6.88
CA LYS A 145 -0.65 -25.72 -8.34
C LYS A 145 -0.57 -24.31 -8.92
N TRP A 146 0.03 -24.20 -10.09
CA TRP A 146 0.04 -22.94 -10.86
C TRP A 146 -1.35 -22.38 -11.13
N SER A 147 -2.35 -23.24 -11.32
CA SER A 147 -3.74 -22.82 -11.52
C SER A 147 -4.32 -22.10 -10.29
N ASN A 148 -3.89 -22.44 -9.08
CA ASN A 148 -4.34 -21.75 -7.86
C ASN A 148 -3.74 -20.34 -7.79
N LEU A 149 -2.46 -20.21 -8.09
CA LEU A 149 -1.79 -18.91 -8.16
C LEU A 149 -2.40 -18.04 -9.26
N ALA A 150 -2.65 -18.62 -10.44
CA ALA A 150 -3.28 -17.92 -11.56
C ALA A 150 -4.71 -17.43 -11.21
N ARG A 151 -5.52 -18.24 -10.50
CA ARG A 151 -6.86 -17.83 -10.03
C ARG A 151 -6.78 -16.66 -9.04
N ALA A 152 -5.88 -16.73 -8.06
CA ALA A 152 -5.68 -15.63 -7.10
C ALA A 152 -5.19 -14.38 -7.82
N GLY A 153 -4.23 -14.51 -8.72
CA GLY A 153 -3.75 -13.43 -9.58
C GLY A 153 -4.85 -12.82 -10.44
N LEU A 154 -5.71 -13.63 -11.07
CA LEU A 154 -6.82 -13.14 -11.87
C LEU A 154 -7.80 -12.30 -11.04
N ILE A 155 -8.17 -12.77 -9.83
CA ILE A 155 -9.07 -12.04 -8.93
C ILE A 155 -8.47 -10.69 -8.53
N ILE A 156 -7.16 -10.58 -8.39
CA ILE A 156 -6.50 -9.32 -8.03
C ILE A 156 -6.27 -8.43 -9.24
N CYS A 157 -5.79 -8.99 -10.36
CA CYS A 157 -5.39 -8.20 -11.52
C CYS A 157 -6.57 -7.67 -12.33
N LEU A 158 -7.71 -8.38 -12.36
CA LEU A 158 -8.85 -7.96 -13.17
C LEU A 158 -9.44 -6.60 -12.74
N PRO A 159 -9.72 -6.33 -11.45
CA PRO A 159 -10.11 -4.98 -11.01
C PRO A 159 -9.03 -3.94 -11.29
N ILE A 160 -7.75 -4.27 -11.08
CA ILE A 160 -6.63 -3.34 -11.37
C ILE A 160 -6.67 -2.87 -12.81
N ILE A 161 -6.80 -3.80 -13.76
CA ILE A 161 -6.85 -3.48 -15.20
C ILE A 161 -8.05 -2.57 -15.50
N LEU A 162 -9.24 -2.88 -14.96
CA LEU A 162 -10.44 -2.07 -15.18
C LEU A 162 -10.32 -0.67 -14.58
N ILE A 163 -9.68 -0.52 -13.42
CA ILE A 163 -9.43 0.78 -12.77
C ILE A 163 -8.39 1.59 -13.56
N LEU A 164 -7.33 0.94 -14.08
CA LEU A 164 -6.35 1.61 -14.93
C LEU A 164 -6.96 2.13 -16.24
N LEU A 165 -7.95 1.43 -16.80
CA LEU A 165 -8.71 1.92 -17.97
C LEU A 165 -9.51 3.20 -17.65
N GLN A 166 -9.85 3.45 -16.38
CA GLN A 166 -10.47 4.68 -15.89
C GLN A 166 -9.47 5.82 -15.68
N LYS A 167 -8.16 5.58 -15.93
CA LYS A 167 -7.04 6.48 -15.63
C LYS A 167 -6.89 6.81 -14.13
N GLU A 168 -7.30 5.89 -13.27
CA GLU A 168 -7.27 6.02 -11.81
C GLU A 168 -6.13 5.17 -11.22
N THR A 169 -4.90 5.69 -11.27
CA THR A 169 -3.71 4.95 -10.82
C THR A 169 -3.63 4.80 -9.31
N GLY A 170 -4.14 5.77 -8.54
CA GLY A 170 -4.12 5.74 -7.07
C GLY A 170 -4.89 4.56 -6.51
N SER A 171 -6.15 4.41 -6.93
CA SER A 171 -7.01 3.30 -6.50
C SER A 171 -6.47 1.94 -6.98
N ALA A 172 -5.91 1.86 -8.19
CA ALA A 172 -5.30 0.63 -8.69
C ALA A 172 -4.11 0.18 -7.82
N LEU A 173 -3.30 1.14 -7.35
CA LEU A 173 -2.13 0.86 -6.53
C LEU A 173 -2.50 0.25 -5.16
N THR A 174 -3.68 0.57 -4.62
CA THR A 174 -4.12 0.02 -3.32
C THR A 174 -4.26 -1.51 -3.33
N PHE A 175 -4.52 -2.12 -4.49
CA PHE A 175 -4.58 -3.58 -4.62
C PHE A 175 -3.23 -4.27 -4.42
N MET A 176 -2.12 -3.55 -4.53
CA MET A 176 -0.79 -4.08 -4.17
C MET A 176 -0.72 -4.51 -2.70
N ALA A 177 -1.57 -3.94 -1.85
CA ALA A 177 -1.70 -4.37 -0.45
C ALA A 177 -2.01 -5.86 -0.31
N LEU A 178 -2.76 -6.44 -1.26
CA LEU A 178 -3.13 -7.87 -1.22
C LEU A 178 -1.93 -8.81 -1.34
N PHE A 179 -0.78 -8.29 -1.77
CA PHE A 179 0.46 -9.06 -1.77
C PHE A 179 0.86 -9.53 -0.36
N PHE A 180 0.58 -8.75 0.69
CA PHE A 180 0.80 -9.16 2.08
C PHE A 180 -0.06 -10.36 2.46
N VAL A 181 -1.30 -10.42 1.95
CA VAL A 181 -2.21 -11.55 2.17
C VAL A 181 -1.68 -12.81 1.47
N LEU A 182 -1.26 -12.68 0.22
CA LEU A 182 -0.68 -13.80 -0.53
C LEU A 182 0.58 -14.33 0.15
N TYR A 183 1.42 -13.44 0.68
CA TYR A 183 2.60 -13.82 1.46
C TYR A 183 2.21 -14.60 2.73
N ARG A 184 1.21 -14.12 3.47
CA ARG A 184 0.71 -14.80 4.68
C ARG A 184 0.14 -16.19 4.36
N GLU A 185 -0.50 -16.37 3.21
CA GLU A 185 -1.10 -17.63 2.75
C GLU A 185 -0.12 -18.54 1.99
N GLY A 186 1.19 -18.25 2.03
CA GLY A 186 2.24 -19.19 1.65
C GLY A 186 3.03 -18.86 0.39
N ILE A 187 2.89 -17.68 -0.20
CA ILE A 187 3.83 -17.22 -1.24
C ILE A 187 5.21 -17.02 -0.59
N SER A 188 6.24 -17.41 -1.35
CA SER A 188 7.62 -17.28 -0.90
C SER A 188 7.97 -15.84 -0.53
N GLY A 189 8.59 -15.64 0.64
CA GLY A 189 9.15 -14.35 1.05
C GLY A 189 10.20 -13.79 0.09
N LEU A 190 10.73 -14.62 -0.79
CA LEU A 190 11.64 -14.19 -1.86
C LEU A 190 10.96 -13.22 -2.83
N LEU A 191 9.65 -13.42 -3.12
CA LEU A 191 8.87 -12.50 -3.96
C LEU A 191 8.68 -11.14 -3.28
N LEU A 192 8.39 -11.14 -1.97
CA LEU A 192 8.29 -9.90 -1.21
C LEU A 192 9.64 -9.17 -1.16
N PHE A 193 10.71 -9.91 -0.89
CA PHE A 193 12.08 -9.37 -0.93
C PHE A 193 12.40 -8.79 -2.32
N GLY A 194 12.06 -9.52 -3.40
CA GLY A 194 12.25 -9.06 -4.77
C GLY A 194 11.50 -7.77 -5.08
N ALA A 195 10.25 -7.63 -4.63
CA ALA A 195 9.47 -6.40 -4.79
C ALA A 195 10.09 -5.21 -4.06
N VAL A 196 10.51 -5.39 -2.79
CA VAL A 196 11.18 -4.34 -2.02
C VAL A 196 12.53 -3.99 -2.67
N PHE A 197 13.28 -4.98 -3.11
CA PHE A 197 14.58 -4.76 -3.76
C PHE A 197 14.42 -4.04 -5.10
N ALA A 198 13.37 -4.34 -5.88
CA ALA A 198 13.05 -3.61 -7.10
C ALA A 198 12.75 -2.13 -6.83
N VAL A 199 12.01 -1.80 -5.75
CA VAL A 199 11.78 -0.40 -5.34
C VAL A 199 13.11 0.28 -4.98
N VAL A 200 13.98 -0.40 -4.25
CA VAL A 200 15.31 0.15 -3.91
C VAL A 200 16.14 0.40 -5.17
N ILE A 201 16.18 -0.57 -6.11
CA ILE A 201 16.87 -0.39 -7.40
C ILE A 201 16.30 0.82 -8.15
N PHE A 202 14.97 0.95 -8.22
CA PHE A 202 14.31 2.08 -8.90
C PHE A 202 14.73 3.42 -8.31
N VAL A 203 14.64 3.56 -6.99
CA VAL A 203 14.99 4.81 -6.29
C VAL A 203 16.47 5.15 -6.48
N VAL A 204 17.35 4.18 -6.27
CA VAL A 204 18.81 4.41 -6.33
C VAL A 204 19.26 4.66 -7.77
N ALA A 205 18.68 3.97 -8.76
CA ALA A 205 19.02 4.15 -10.17
C ALA A 205 18.72 5.58 -10.66
N ILE A 206 17.61 6.18 -10.21
CA ILE A 206 17.19 7.51 -10.66
C ILE A 206 17.87 8.61 -9.82
N LYS A 207 17.92 8.44 -8.48
CA LYS A 207 18.40 9.49 -7.57
C LYS A 207 19.88 9.84 -7.76
N PHE A 208 20.73 8.87 -8.04
CA PHE A 208 22.18 9.03 -8.05
C PHE A 208 22.78 8.88 -9.47
N THR A 209 22.18 9.57 -10.45
CA THR A 209 22.66 9.54 -11.85
C THR A 209 23.71 10.60 -12.15
N GLU A 210 23.72 11.73 -11.42
CA GLU A 210 24.57 12.90 -11.73
C GLU A 210 26.05 12.73 -11.35
N THR A 211 26.35 11.87 -10.41
CA THR A 211 27.72 11.60 -9.95
C THR A 211 28.20 10.26 -10.45
N ALA A 212 29.52 10.12 -10.66
CA ALA A 212 30.14 8.89 -11.13
C ALA A 212 31.26 8.42 -10.21
N ILE A 213 31.33 7.12 -9.94
CA ILE A 213 32.40 6.42 -9.23
C ILE A 213 33.06 5.46 -10.23
N MET A 214 34.36 5.61 -10.46
CA MET A 214 35.12 4.78 -11.42
C MET A 214 34.49 4.74 -12.84
N GLY A 215 33.93 5.88 -13.29
CA GLY A 215 33.26 5.95 -14.59
C GLY A 215 31.87 5.29 -14.67
N ILE A 216 31.32 4.84 -13.53
CA ILE A 216 29.96 4.28 -13.41
C ILE A 216 29.09 5.33 -12.71
N PRO A 217 27.87 5.61 -13.21
CA PRO A 217 26.92 6.40 -12.43
C PRO A 217 26.76 5.85 -11.01
N THR A 218 26.86 6.71 -10.01
CA THR A 218 26.90 6.32 -8.59
C THR A 218 25.74 5.42 -8.21
N GLY A 219 24.53 5.65 -8.76
CA GLY A 219 23.38 4.79 -8.53
C GLY A 219 23.59 3.37 -9.02
N GLN A 220 24.09 3.21 -10.26
CA GLN A 220 24.37 1.90 -10.85
C GLN A 220 25.49 1.18 -10.09
N PHE A 221 26.51 1.90 -9.62
CA PHE A 221 27.58 1.36 -8.81
C PHE A 221 27.05 0.73 -7.51
N TRP A 222 26.24 1.47 -6.75
CA TRP A 222 25.66 0.96 -5.50
C TRP A 222 24.66 -0.18 -5.72
N ILE A 223 23.93 -0.18 -6.83
CA ILE A 223 23.05 -1.30 -7.18
C ILE A 223 23.88 -2.56 -7.45
N LEU A 224 24.97 -2.47 -8.21
CA LEU A 224 25.85 -3.62 -8.48
C LEU A 224 26.49 -4.15 -7.21
N VAL A 225 26.96 -3.28 -6.30
CA VAL A 225 27.46 -3.65 -4.97
C VAL A 225 26.35 -4.33 -4.16
N GLY A 226 25.14 -3.80 -4.17
CA GLY A 226 23.98 -4.38 -3.51
C GLY A 226 23.63 -5.78 -4.06
N VAL A 227 23.68 -5.95 -5.37
CA VAL A 227 23.47 -7.25 -6.03
C VAL A 227 24.53 -8.27 -5.60
N MET A 228 25.81 -7.87 -5.54
CA MET A 228 26.89 -8.75 -5.04
C MET A 228 26.64 -9.13 -3.58
N ALA A 229 26.25 -8.19 -2.73
CA ALA A 229 25.92 -8.45 -1.33
C ALA A 229 24.73 -9.42 -1.18
N VAL A 230 23.67 -9.21 -1.96
CA VAL A 230 22.48 -10.11 -1.99
C VAL A 230 22.87 -11.51 -2.45
N MET A 231 23.71 -11.65 -3.47
CA MET A 231 24.22 -12.97 -3.89
C MET A 231 24.93 -13.68 -2.75
N VAL A 232 25.82 -12.99 -2.02
CA VAL A 232 26.57 -13.56 -0.89
C VAL A 232 25.61 -13.97 0.23
N VAL A 233 24.64 -13.13 0.59
CA VAL A 233 23.63 -13.43 1.63
C VAL A 233 22.78 -14.63 1.24
N MET A 234 22.33 -14.68 -0.01
CA MET A 234 21.55 -15.83 -0.52
C MET A 234 22.37 -17.11 -0.53
N LEU A 235 23.66 -17.05 -0.89
CA LEU A 235 24.54 -18.20 -0.80
C LEU A 235 24.68 -18.71 0.63
N PHE A 236 24.81 -17.82 1.60
CA PHE A 236 24.85 -18.18 3.01
C PHE A 236 23.57 -18.88 3.46
N ILE A 237 22.41 -18.41 3.00
CA ILE A 237 21.10 -18.98 3.38
C ILE A 237 20.84 -20.32 2.68
N TYR A 238 21.11 -20.42 1.37
CA TYR A 238 20.72 -21.58 0.56
C TYR A 238 21.81 -22.66 0.43
N ASN A 239 23.07 -22.31 0.70
CA ASN A 239 24.19 -23.22 0.50
C ASN A 239 24.97 -23.48 1.80
N LYS A 240 25.00 -24.72 2.23
CA LYS A 240 25.82 -25.16 3.36
C LYS A 240 27.28 -25.47 2.98
N ARG A 241 27.66 -25.37 1.69
CA ARG A 241 29.01 -25.66 1.20
C ARG A 241 29.89 -24.39 1.30
N PHE A 242 30.68 -24.30 2.33
CA PHE A 242 31.57 -23.16 2.58
C PHE A 242 32.50 -22.83 1.40
N ASN A 243 32.95 -23.84 0.63
CA ASN A 243 33.87 -23.64 -0.49
C ASN A 243 33.26 -22.77 -1.61
N VAL A 244 31.97 -22.95 -1.92
CA VAL A 244 31.30 -22.15 -2.98
C VAL A 244 31.20 -20.69 -2.53
N LEU A 245 30.79 -20.47 -1.28
CA LEU A 245 30.71 -19.12 -0.70
C LEU A 245 32.10 -18.44 -0.69
N ARG A 246 33.15 -19.14 -0.21
CA ARG A 246 34.52 -18.63 -0.20
C ARG A 246 35.01 -18.23 -1.58
N ASN A 247 34.74 -19.05 -2.61
CA ASN A 247 35.16 -18.76 -3.96
C ASN A 247 34.51 -17.50 -4.52
N VAL A 248 33.16 -17.34 -4.36
CA VAL A 248 32.44 -16.17 -4.85
C VAL A 248 32.89 -14.90 -4.11
N VAL A 249 32.98 -14.95 -2.77
CA VAL A 249 33.49 -13.83 -1.97
C VAL A 249 34.95 -13.51 -2.35
N GLY A 250 35.77 -14.51 -2.56
CA GLY A 250 37.17 -14.34 -2.99
C GLY A 250 37.28 -13.64 -4.36
N TRP A 251 36.45 -14.00 -5.32
CA TRP A 251 36.41 -13.32 -6.64
C TRP A 251 35.96 -11.87 -6.53
N PHE A 252 34.94 -11.59 -5.70
CA PHE A 252 34.47 -10.22 -5.47
C PHE A 252 35.54 -9.38 -4.79
N ALA A 253 36.20 -9.91 -3.76
CA ALA A 253 37.29 -9.22 -3.06
C ALA A 253 38.50 -9.00 -3.98
N LEU A 254 38.90 -10.01 -4.78
CA LEU A 254 40.00 -9.91 -5.72
C LEU A 254 39.73 -8.86 -6.79
N SER A 255 38.51 -8.85 -7.37
CA SER A 255 38.15 -7.86 -8.39
C SER A 255 38.15 -6.44 -7.84
N ALA A 256 37.67 -6.25 -6.60
CA ALA A 256 37.69 -4.96 -5.92
C ALA A 256 39.14 -4.50 -5.65
N ALA A 257 40.00 -5.40 -5.19
CA ALA A 257 41.43 -5.11 -4.95
C ALA A 257 42.17 -4.75 -6.25
N VAL A 258 41.94 -5.52 -7.32
CA VAL A 258 42.54 -5.24 -8.65
C VAL A 258 42.05 -3.87 -9.18
N MET A 259 40.77 -3.59 -9.09
CA MET A 259 40.23 -2.30 -9.53
C MET A 259 40.82 -1.15 -8.72
N TRP A 260 40.96 -1.32 -7.41
CA TRP A 260 41.59 -0.34 -6.52
C TRP A 260 43.04 -0.04 -6.92
N VAL A 261 43.85 -1.09 -7.12
CA VAL A 261 45.26 -0.95 -7.54
C VAL A 261 45.38 -0.28 -8.91
N LEU A 262 44.59 -0.70 -9.90
CA LEU A 262 44.61 -0.10 -11.25
C LEU A 262 44.25 1.38 -11.20
N THR A 263 43.26 1.77 -10.38
CA THR A 263 42.88 3.18 -10.17
C THR A 263 44.02 3.98 -9.56
N LEU A 264 44.74 3.40 -8.57
CA LEU A 264 45.93 4.05 -7.98
C LEU A 264 47.08 4.23 -8.99
N CYS A 265 47.20 3.27 -9.95
CA CYS A 265 48.18 3.38 -11.03
C CYS A 265 47.78 4.33 -12.16
N GLY A 266 46.62 5.00 -12.05
CA GLY A 266 46.13 5.93 -13.06
C GLY A 266 45.57 5.28 -14.32
N VAL A 267 45.36 3.96 -14.31
CA VAL A 267 44.77 3.22 -15.45
C VAL A 267 43.26 3.39 -15.43
N GLN A 268 42.71 3.96 -16.51
CA GLN A 268 41.26 4.05 -16.69
C GLN A 268 40.68 2.68 -17.02
N VAL A 269 40.04 2.05 -16.03
CA VAL A 269 39.38 0.75 -16.19
C VAL A 269 37.89 1.01 -16.43
N PRO A 270 37.24 0.34 -17.41
CA PRO A 270 35.81 0.41 -17.58
C PRO A 270 35.11 -0.35 -16.42
N GLY A 271 34.95 0.29 -15.29
CA GLY A 271 34.44 -0.30 -14.04
C GLY A 271 33.14 -1.06 -14.20
N MET A 272 32.23 -0.55 -15.05
CA MET A 272 30.96 -1.19 -15.37
C MET A 272 31.18 -2.59 -15.98
N VAL A 273 32.07 -2.71 -16.95
CA VAL A 273 32.37 -3.98 -17.64
C VAL A 273 32.96 -4.99 -16.65
N VAL A 274 33.89 -4.53 -15.80
CA VAL A 274 34.52 -5.42 -14.80
C VAL A 274 33.50 -5.93 -13.80
N MET A 275 32.68 -5.06 -13.20
CA MET A 275 31.66 -5.48 -12.23
C MET A 275 30.63 -6.44 -12.85
N LEU A 276 30.12 -6.13 -14.04
CA LEU A 276 29.19 -7.02 -14.76
C LEU A 276 29.82 -8.36 -15.09
N SER A 277 31.09 -8.37 -15.55
CA SER A 277 31.80 -9.61 -15.86
C SER A 277 31.98 -10.49 -14.64
N VAL A 278 32.39 -9.92 -13.51
CA VAL A 278 32.60 -10.68 -12.26
C VAL A 278 31.29 -11.25 -11.73
N ILE A 279 30.21 -10.46 -11.75
CA ILE A 279 28.88 -10.92 -11.36
C ILE A 279 28.40 -12.02 -12.32
N GLY A 280 28.61 -11.86 -13.63
CA GLY A 280 28.24 -12.86 -14.64
C GLY A 280 29.00 -14.17 -14.48
N ILE A 281 30.32 -14.11 -14.26
CA ILE A 281 31.15 -15.30 -13.99
C ILE A 281 30.66 -16.01 -12.72
N ALA A 282 30.38 -15.27 -11.65
CA ALA A 282 29.86 -15.83 -10.41
C ALA A 282 28.49 -16.50 -10.63
N ALA A 283 27.59 -15.87 -11.39
CA ALA A 283 26.27 -16.43 -11.71
C ALA A 283 26.39 -17.75 -12.52
N VAL A 284 27.25 -17.77 -13.52
CA VAL A 284 27.51 -18.99 -14.33
C VAL A 284 28.12 -20.09 -13.47
N TYR A 285 29.08 -19.75 -12.61
CA TYR A 285 29.67 -20.70 -11.68
C TYR A 285 28.63 -21.32 -10.75
N LEU A 286 27.74 -20.50 -10.19
CA LEU A 286 26.67 -20.98 -9.33
C LEU A 286 25.67 -21.87 -10.06
N ALA A 287 25.33 -21.53 -11.30
CA ALA A 287 24.48 -22.36 -12.14
C ALA A 287 25.15 -23.71 -12.43
N PHE A 288 26.46 -23.71 -12.71
CA PHE A 288 27.24 -24.95 -12.92
C PHE A 288 27.28 -25.82 -11.65
N GLU A 289 27.55 -25.25 -10.47
CA GLU A 289 27.53 -25.95 -9.18
C GLU A 289 26.13 -26.47 -8.83
N ALA A 290 25.08 -25.74 -9.20
CA ALA A 290 23.67 -26.17 -9.05
C ALA A 290 23.40 -27.46 -9.83
N LEU A 291 23.87 -27.54 -11.08
CA LEU A 291 23.70 -28.71 -11.96
C LEU A 291 24.56 -29.88 -11.50
N LYS A 292 25.85 -29.64 -11.26
CA LYS A 292 26.82 -30.68 -10.88
C LYS A 292 26.49 -31.34 -9.55
N GLY A 293 26.01 -30.51 -8.58
CA GLY A 293 25.75 -30.97 -7.22
C GLY A 293 24.27 -31.32 -6.94
N HIS A 294 23.41 -31.34 -7.96
CA HIS A 294 21.93 -31.44 -7.81
C HIS A 294 21.34 -30.48 -6.76
N ALA A 295 22.03 -29.35 -6.55
CA ALA A 295 21.66 -28.36 -5.56
C ALA A 295 20.83 -27.23 -6.20
N TYR A 296 19.63 -27.55 -6.68
CA TYR A 296 18.77 -26.62 -7.46
C TYR A 296 18.46 -25.30 -6.75
N LYS A 297 18.57 -25.25 -5.42
CA LYS A 297 18.43 -24.00 -4.67
C LYS A 297 19.49 -22.95 -5.01
N LEU A 298 20.63 -23.35 -5.58
CA LEU A 298 21.68 -22.43 -6.05
C LEU A 298 21.30 -21.67 -7.32
N PHE A 299 20.26 -22.10 -8.04
CA PHE A 299 19.72 -21.29 -9.13
C PHE A 299 19.12 -19.96 -8.67
N VAL A 300 18.65 -19.88 -7.42
CA VAL A 300 18.11 -18.62 -6.89
C VAL A 300 19.19 -17.52 -6.85
N PRO A 301 20.33 -17.70 -6.15
CA PRO A 301 21.38 -16.68 -6.16
C PRO A 301 22.07 -16.53 -7.54
N ALA A 302 21.99 -17.52 -8.45
CA ALA A 302 22.50 -17.39 -9.81
C ALA A 302 21.62 -16.51 -10.71
N LEU A 303 20.29 -16.59 -10.59
CA LEU A 303 19.33 -15.82 -11.41
C LEU A 303 19.05 -14.42 -10.84
N THR A 304 19.15 -14.25 -9.54
CA THR A 304 18.89 -12.95 -8.89
C THR A 304 19.65 -11.79 -9.52
N PRO A 305 20.99 -11.87 -9.76
CA PRO A 305 21.73 -10.78 -10.39
C PRO A 305 21.29 -10.50 -11.83
N VAL A 306 20.94 -11.53 -12.59
CA VAL A 306 20.47 -11.36 -13.97
C VAL A 306 19.18 -10.54 -13.97
N ILE A 307 18.23 -10.92 -13.12
CA ILE A 307 16.94 -10.21 -12.97
C ILE A 307 17.18 -8.78 -12.50
N ALA A 308 18.00 -8.58 -11.46
CA ALA A 308 18.26 -7.27 -10.86
C ALA A 308 18.96 -6.31 -11.85
N ILE A 309 19.96 -6.78 -12.59
CA ILE A 309 20.69 -5.99 -13.59
C ILE A 309 19.78 -5.65 -14.77
N THR A 310 19.01 -6.63 -15.27
CA THR A 310 18.04 -6.36 -16.33
C THR A 310 17.02 -5.32 -15.90
N PHE A 311 16.51 -5.43 -14.67
CA PHE A 311 15.59 -4.45 -14.11
C PHE A 311 16.23 -3.07 -13.98
N MET A 312 17.47 -2.98 -13.49
CA MET A 312 18.22 -1.70 -13.39
C MET A 312 18.31 -0.98 -14.74
N PHE A 313 18.65 -1.69 -15.82
CA PHE A 313 18.70 -1.09 -17.15
C PHE A 313 17.29 -0.71 -17.65
N SER A 314 16.30 -1.57 -17.39
CA SER A 314 14.91 -1.31 -17.78
C SER A 314 14.32 -0.07 -17.08
N VAL A 315 14.72 0.22 -15.83
CA VAL A 315 14.28 1.40 -15.08
C VAL A 315 14.66 2.67 -15.79
N ASN A 316 15.94 2.83 -16.18
CA ASN A 316 16.40 4.02 -16.87
C ASN A 316 15.66 4.20 -18.21
N MET A 317 15.56 3.11 -18.98
CA MET A 317 14.84 3.14 -20.24
C MET A 317 13.35 3.48 -20.07
N ALA A 318 12.68 2.88 -19.08
CA ALA A 318 11.28 3.17 -18.80
C ALA A 318 11.07 4.61 -18.31
N PHE A 319 12.01 5.14 -17.50
CA PHE A 319 11.96 6.53 -17.03
C PHE A 319 12.03 7.53 -18.19
N ASP A 320 12.88 7.26 -19.18
CA ASP A 320 13.03 8.13 -20.36
C ASP A 320 11.77 8.14 -21.25
N TYR A 321 10.95 7.07 -21.23
CA TYR A 321 9.68 6.99 -21.94
C TYR A 321 8.52 7.71 -21.23
N LEU A 322 8.68 8.09 -19.95
CA LEU A 322 7.64 8.82 -19.20
C LEU A 322 7.49 10.24 -19.76
N GLN A 323 6.28 10.77 -19.68
CA GLN A 323 6.00 12.15 -20.04
C GLN A 323 6.74 13.13 -19.11
N PRO A 324 7.17 14.32 -19.57
CA PRO A 324 7.97 15.25 -18.78
C PRO A 324 7.37 15.59 -17.40
N HIS A 325 6.05 15.73 -17.32
CA HIS A 325 5.37 16.00 -16.06
C HIS A 325 5.40 14.79 -15.07
N GLN A 326 5.47 13.57 -15.58
CA GLN A 326 5.60 12.37 -14.75
C GLN A 326 7.04 12.20 -14.24
N GLN A 327 8.03 12.45 -15.11
CA GLN A 327 9.44 12.48 -14.73
C GLN A 327 9.69 13.53 -13.64
N LEU A 328 9.13 14.76 -13.82
CA LEU A 328 9.25 15.83 -12.85
C LEU A 328 8.70 15.43 -11.47
N ARG A 329 7.53 14.81 -11.41
CA ARG A 329 6.96 14.31 -10.14
C ARG A 329 7.89 13.33 -9.44
N ILE A 330 8.49 12.41 -10.17
CA ILE A 330 9.43 11.42 -9.61
C ILE A 330 10.70 12.13 -9.13
N LYS A 331 11.26 13.03 -9.92
CA LYS A 331 12.47 13.79 -9.56
C LYS A 331 12.27 14.66 -8.32
N VAL A 332 11.12 15.33 -8.21
CA VAL A 332 10.76 16.15 -7.04
C VAL A 332 10.68 15.30 -5.77
N VAL A 333 10.04 14.13 -5.84
CA VAL A 333 9.95 13.21 -4.69
C VAL A 333 11.32 12.69 -4.28
N LEU A 334 12.19 12.39 -5.25
CA LEU A 334 13.55 11.93 -4.98
C LEU A 334 14.49 13.04 -4.51
N GLY A 335 14.02 14.30 -4.53
CA GLY A 335 14.82 15.48 -4.15
C GLY A 335 15.95 15.77 -5.14
N ILE A 336 15.76 15.47 -6.43
CA ILE A 336 16.69 15.77 -7.53
C ILE A 336 16.40 17.17 -8.08
N GLU A 337 15.13 17.50 -8.24
CA GLU A 337 14.67 18.80 -8.68
C GLU A 337 13.73 19.42 -7.65
N GLU A 338 13.81 20.73 -7.45
CA GLU A 338 12.90 21.48 -6.59
C GLU A 338 11.87 22.19 -7.48
N ASP A 339 10.62 21.73 -7.42
CA ASP A 339 9.49 22.41 -8.05
C ASP A 339 8.52 22.93 -6.99
N LEU A 340 8.84 24.09 -6.46
CA LEU A 340 8.08 24.73 -5.37
C LEU A 340 6.73 25.33 -5.82
N ARG A 341 6.46 25.41 -7.12
CA ARG A 341 5.23 26.03 -7.68
C ARG A 341 4.35 25.06 -8.47
N GLY A 342 4.88 23.88 -8.85
CA GLY A 342 4.17 22.88 -9.64
C GLY A 342 3.96 21.57 -8.89
N ALA A 343 4.57 20.49 -9.36
CA ALA A 343 4.35 19.13 -8.86
C ALA A 343 4.69 18.93 -7.37
N GLY A 344 5.66 19.69 -6.84
CA GLY A 344 6.09 19.66 -5.44
C GLY A 344 5.34 20.62 -4.51
N TYR A 345 4.51 21.52 -5.03
CA TYR A 345 3.86 22.56 -4.26
C TYR A 345 3.06 22.00 -3.06
N ASN A 346 2.17 21.04 -3.32
CA ASN A 346 1.31 20.46 -2.28
C ASN A 346 2.11 19.82 -1.15
N VAL A 347 3.16 19.07 -1.49
CA VAL A 347 4.03 18.40 -0.51
C VAL A 347 4.84 19.43 0.28
N ASN A 348 5.35 20.48 -0.40
CA ASN A 348 6.12 21.51 0.27
C ASN A 348 5.25 22.30 1.26
N GLN A 349 4.04 22.72 0.84
CA GLN A 349 3.10 23.40 1.73
C GLN A 349 2.66 22.52 2.91
N SER A 350 2.45 21.21 2.64
CA SER A 350 2.15 20.24 3.70
C SER A 350 3.28 20.14 4.74
N LYS A 351 4.54 20.06 4.30
CA LYS A 351 5.70 20.05 5.22
C LYS A 351 5.82 21.35 6.02
N ILE A 352 5.56 22.49 5.39
CA ILE A 352 5.57 23.80 6.08
C ILE A 352 4.47 23.82 7.14
N ALA A 353 3.25 23.36 6.81
CA ALA A 353 2.14 23.28 7.74
C ALA A 353 2.49 22.43 8.97
N ILE A 354 2.90 21.17 8.75
CA ILE A 354 3.29 20.24 9.83
C ILE A 354 4.43 20.81 10.65
N GLY A 355 5.49 21.32 10.00
CA GLY A 355 6.65 21.89 10.71
C GLY A 355 6.30 23.11 11.55
N SER A 356 5.31 23.90 11.12
CA SER A 356 4.86 25.09 11.83
C SER A 356 4.07 24.79 13.11
N GLY A 357 3.53 23.55 13.26
CA GLY A 357 2.80 23.12 14.44
C GLY A 357 3.67 22.86 15.67
N GLY A 358 4.96 22.55 15.49
CA GLY A 358 5.87 22.27 16.61
C GLY A 358 5.42 21.09 17.47
N LEU A 359 5.69 21.13 18.77
CA LEU A 359 5.36 20.02 19.69
C LEU A 359 3.88 19.98 20.10
N LEU A 360 3.28 21.15 20.36
CA LEU A 360 1.93 21.26 20.94
C LEU A 360 0.86 21.72 19.94
N GLY A 361 1.25 22.06 18.72
CA GLY A 361 0.35 22.63 17.72
C GLY A 361 0.08 24.13 17.95
N LYS A 362 -0.58 24.73 16.97
CA LYS A 362 -1.05 26.12 17.05
C LYS A 362 -2.40 26.25 17.79
N GLY A 363 -3.03 25.12 18.08
CA GLY A 363 -4.38 25.03 18.63
C GLY A 363 -5.46 24.91 17.56
N PHE A 364 -6.58 24.32 17.95
CA PHE A 364 -7.74 24.09 17.08
C PHE A 364 -8.22 25.39 16.43
N LEU A 365 -8.45 25.35 15.13
CA LEU A 365 -8.81 26.50 14.28
C LEU A 365 -7.79 27.65 14.29
N ASN A 366 -6.54 27.42 14.66
CA ASN A 366 -5.48 28.43 14.65
C ASN A 366 -4.36 28.14 13.64
N GLY A 367 -4.53 27.11 12.78
CA GLY A 367 -3.62 26.78 11.71
C GLY A 367 -3.56 27.90 10.65
N THR A 368 -2.40 28.50 10.42
CA THR A 368 -2.25 29.60 9.44
C THR A 368 -2.23 29.10 8.02
N GLN A 369 -1.51 28.00 7.75
CA GLN A 369 -1.43 27.39 6.40
C GLN A 369 -2.78 26.76 6.03
N THR A 370 -3.42 26.10 6.97
CA THR A 370 -4.72 25.44 6.80
C THR A 370 -5.83 26.46 6.52
N LYS A 371 -5.93 27.53 7.32
CA LYS A 371 -6.96 28.57 7.16
C LYS A 371 -6.83 29.36 5.85
N LEU A 372 -5.61 29.64 5.42
CA LEU A 372 -5.35 30.36 4.17
C LEU A 372 -5.46 29.44 2.95
N LYS A 373 -5.82 28.16 3.13
CA LYS A 373 -6.00 27.16 2.07
C LYS A 373 -4.78 27.02 1.15
N TYR A 374 -3.56 27.23 1.72
CA TYR A 374 -2.32 27.09 0.96
C TYR A 374 -2.02 25.64 0.55
N VAL A 375 -2.54 24.64 1.29
CA VAL A 375 -2.44 23.23 0.93
C VAL A 375 -3.67 22.84 0.11
N PRO A 376 -3.55 22.58 -1.20
CA PRO A 376 -4.66 22.07 -1.98
C PRO A 376 -5.13 20.69 -1.48
N GLU A 377 -6.44 20.41 -1.60
CA GLU A 377 -7.05 19.14 -1.17
C GLU A 377 -6.76 18.77 0.30
N GLN A 378 -6.65 19.77 1.18
CA GLN A 378 -6.33 19.55 2.60
C GLN A 378 -7.41 18.79 3.37
N HIS A 379 -8.66 18.83 2.92
CA HIS A 379 -9.78 18.09 3.53
C HIS A 379 -9.88 16.61 3.04
N THR A 380 -9.15 16.25 1.99
CA THR A 380 -9.11 14.89 1.43
C THR A 380 -7.73 14.25 1.64
N ASP A 381 -6.84 14.39 0.67
CA ASP A 381 -5.58 13.65 0.60
C ASP A 381 -4.52 14.15 1.59
N PHE A 382 -4.58 15.45 1.95
CA PHE A 382 -3.61 16.11 2.83
C PHE A 382 -4.17 16.42 4.23
N ILE A 383 -5.23 15.72 4.68
CA ILE A 383 -5.86 16.01 5.99
C ILE A 383 -4.87 15.93 7.16
N PHE A 384 -3.86 15.08 7.08
CA PHE A 384 -2.85 14.93 8.13
C PHE A 384 -2.01 16.20 8.34
N CYS A 385 -1.87 17.08 7.33
CA CYS A 385 -1.16 18.34 7.50
C CYS A 385 -1.92 19.29 8.44
N THR A 386 -3.25 19.29 8.41
CA THR A 386 -4.10 20.07 9.35
C THR A 386 -3.89 19.59 10.77
N ILE A 387 -3.88 18.27 10.99
CA ILE A 387 -3.59 17.67 12.30
C ILE A 387 -2.20 18.07 12.80
N GLY A 388 -1.19 17.98 11.91
CA GLY A 388 0.18 18.35 12.25
C GLY A 388 0.35 19.84 12.57
N GLU A 389 -0.40 20.74 11.91
CA GLU A 389 -0.35 22.17 12.17
C GLU A 389 -1.09 22.56 13.45
N GLU A 390 -2.32 22.06 13.64
CA GLU A 390 -3.19 22.48 14.74
C GLU A 390 -2.89 21.77 16.06
N GLU A 391 -2.65 20.44 16.00
CA GLU A 391 -2.43 19.60 17.19
C GLU A 391 -0.94 19.28 17.43
N GLY A 392 -0.08 19.62 16.48
CA GLY A 392 1.36 19.46 16.57
C GLY A 392 1.83 17.99 16.58
N PHE A 393 3.04 17.81 17.11
CA PHE A 393 3.69 16.48 17.15
C PHE A 393 2.88 15.48 17.99
N TRP A 394 2.36 15.88 19.16
CA TRP A 394 1.63 14.95 20.02
C TRP A 394 0.29 14.54 19.42
N GLY A 395 -0.44 15.47 18.79
CA GLY A 395 -1.67 15.13 18.07
C GLY A 395 -1.42 14.18 16.91
N ALA A 396 -0.39 14.46 16.12
CA ALA A 396 0.04 13.56 15.04
C ALA A 396 0.39 12.16 15.57
N MET A 397 1.16 12.05 16.66
CA MET A 397 1.52 10.77 17.27
C MET A 397 0.31 10.00 17.81
N ILE A 398 -0.68 10.67 18.38
CA ILE A 398 -1.93 10.03 18.83
C ILE A 398 -2.66 9.42 17.63
N VAL A 399 -2.81 10.19 16.54
CA VAL A 399 -3.47 9.70 15.32
C VAL A 399 -2.73 8.51 14.73
N LEU A 400 -1.40 8.58 14.58
CA LEU A 400 -0.59 7.45 14.13
C LEU A 400 -0.76 6.22 15.04
N GLY A 401 -0.77 6.44 16.37
CA GLY A 401 -0.99 5.40 17.35
C GLY A 401 -2.36 4.72 17.23
N LEU A 402 -3.42 5.49 16.94
CA LEU A 402 -4.77 4.95 16.71
C LEU A 402 -4.81 4.06 15.45
N TYR A 403 -4.14 4.46 14.35
CA TYR A 403 -4.03 3.61 13.16
C TYR A 403 -3.29 2.31 13.44
N VAL A 404 -2.14 2.38 14.10
CA VAL A 404 -1.38 1.19 14.46
C VAL A 404 -2.22 0.27 15.37
N ALA A 405 -2.91 0.84 16.36
CA ALA A 405 -3.80 0.08 17.25
C ALA A 405 -4.94 -0.59 16.48
N LEU A 406 -5.60 0.12 15.55
CA LEU A 406 -6.67 -0.44 14.73
C LEU A 406 -6.16 -1.60 13.85
N ILE A 407 -5.06 -1.39 13.13
CA ILE A 407 -4.45 -2.39 12.27
C ILE A 407 -4.07 -3.64 13.07
N LEU A 408 -3.40 -3.48 14.20
CA LEU A 408 -3.02 -4.59 15.08
C LEU A 408 -4.25 -5.33 15.60
N ARG A 409 -5.34 -4.62 15.94
CA ARG A 409 -6.60 -5.27 16.37
C ARG A 409 -7.21 -6.10 15.25
N VAL A 410 -7.25 -5.59 14.02
CA VAL A 410 -7.77 -6.35 12.87
C VAL A 410 -6.92 -7.58 12.60
N ILE A 411 -5.59 -7.48 12.70
CA ILE A 411 -4.66 -8.62 12.59
C ILE A 411 -4.93 -9.65 13.72
N VAL A 412 -5.09 -9.21 14.96
CA VAL A 412 -5.42 -10.10 16.09
C VAL A 412 -6.77 -10.80 15.86
N ILE A 413 -7.77 -10.09 15.31
CA ILE A 413 -9.04 -10.69 14.92
C ILE A 413 -8.81 -11.73 13.82
N ALA A 414 -8.01 -11.45 12.80
CA ALA A 414 -7.67 -12.37 11.73
C ALA A 414 -7.00 -13.66 12.26
N GLU A 415 -6.00 -13.53 13.14
CA GLU A 415 -5.30 -14.70 13.70
C GLU A 415 -6.18 -15.58 14.60
N ARG A 416 -7.20 -15.00 15.24
CA ARG A 416 -8.15 -15.73 16.07
C ARG A 416 -9.26 -16.43 15.29
N GLN A 417 -9.35 -16.19 13.95
CA GLN A 417 -10.40 -16.78 13.12
C GLN A 417 -10.22 -18.29 12.94
N HIS A 418 -11.27 -19.04 13.21
CA HIS A 418 -11.32 -20.47 12.91
C HIS A 418 -11.59 -20.76 11.43
N SER A 419 -12.35 -19.89 10.75
CA SER A 419 -12.65 -20.03 9.33
C SER A 419 -11.56 -19.39 8.47
N THR A 420 -11.10 -20.09 7.43
CA THR A 420 -10.15 -19.54 6.46
C THR A 420 -10.73 -18.30 5.76
N PHE A 421 -12.05 -18.33 5.46
CA PHE A 421 -12.73 -17.17 4.86
C PHE A 421 -12.58 -15.91 5.73
N GLY A 422 -12.93 -16.01 7.01
CA GLY A 422 -12.84 -14.88 7.94
C GLY A 422 -11.41 -14.38 8.14
N ARG A 423 -10.46 -15.32 8.25
CA ARG A 423 -9.05 -15.00 8.41
C ARG A 423 -8.51 -14.20 7.21
N VAL A 424 -8.70 -14.73 6.00
CA VAL A 424 -8.20 -14.09 4.76
C VAL A 424 -8.89 -12.75 4.53
N TYR A 425 -10.21 -12.66 4.76
CA TYR A 425 -10.93 -11.39 4.63
C TYR A 425 -10.40 -10.32 5.57
N ALA A 426 -10.22 -10.65 6.85
CA ALA A 426 -9.69 -9.70 7.83
C ALA A 426 -8.25 -9.26 7.49
N TYR A 427 -7.42 -10.17 6.96
CA TYR A 427 -6.09 -9.81 6.46
C TYR A 427 -6.14 -8.90 5.24
N CYS A 428 -7.10 -9.06 4.32
CA CYS A 428 -7.29 -8.15 3.19
C CYS A 428 -7.60 -6.73 3.69
N VAL A 429 -8.53 -6.61 4.65
CA VAL A 429 -8.90 -5.32 5.23
C VAL A 429 -7.71 -4.67 5.96
N ALA A 430 -6.99 -5.44 6.79
CA ALA A 430 -5.78 -4.95 7.46
C ALA A 430 -4.73 -4.46 6.46
N SER A 431 -4.53 -5.21 5.36
CA SER A 431 -3.56 -4.86 4.32
C SER A 431 -3.94 -3.57 3.60
N TYR A 432 -5.22 -3.35 3.30
CA TYR A 432 -5.68 -2.09 2.72
C TYR A 432 -5.44 -0.92 3.68
N PHE A 433 -5.74 -1.07 4.96
CA PHE A 433 -5.50 0.00 5.95
C PHE A 433 -4.01 0.30 6.11
N ILE A 434 -3.15 -0.71 6.16
CA ILE A 434 -1.68 -0.52 6.18
C ILE A 434 -1.24 0.28 4.95
N PHE A 435 -1.70 -0.11 3.77
CA PHE A 435 -1.29 0.52 2.52
C PHE A 435 -1.75 1.98 2.44
N HIS A 436 -3.06 2.24 2.70
CA HIS A 436 -3.59 3.60 2.73
C HIS A 436 -2.84 4.48 3.74
N PHE A 437 -2.64 3.98 4.96
CA PHE A 437 -1.91 4.67 6.02
C PHE A 437 -0.48 5.01 5.60
N CYS A 438 0.30 4.01 5.16
CA CYS A 438 1.71 4.21 4.79
C CYS A 438 1.86 5.17 3.60
N ILE A 439 1.01 5.02 2.57
CA ILE A 439 1.11 5.86 1.38
C ILE A 439 0.64 7.28 1.67
N ASN A 440 -0.48 7.47 2.37
CA ASN A 440 -0.97 8.81 2.69
C ASN A 440 0.02 9.58 3.56
N ILE A 441 0.47 9.01 4.68
CA ILE A 441 1.47 9.66 5.54
C ILE A 441 2.77 9.89 4.77
N GLY A 442 3.25 8.88 4.02
CA GLY A 442 4.45 9.01 3.19
C GLY A 442 4.36 10.15 2.17
N MET A 443 3.18 10.33 1.54
CA MET A 443 2.91 11.42 0.59
C MET A 443 2.92 12.78 1.27
N VAL A 444 2.25 12.91 2.40
CA VAL A 444 2.14 14.18 3.14
C VAL A 444 3.49 14.66 3.67
N ILE A 445 4.37 13.75 4.11
CA ILE A 445 5.74 14.09 4.54
C ILE A 445 6.78 14.05 3.41
N GLY A 446 6.37 13.71 2.19
CA GLY A 446 7.23 13.76 1.00
C GLY A 446 8.16 12.57 0.82
N LEU A 447 7.83 11.40 1.38
CA LEU A 447 8.52 10.13 1.12
C LEU A 447 7.99 9.38 -0.11
N CYS A 448 6.78 9.71 -0.54
CA CYS A 448 6.12 9.12 -1.71
C CYS A 448 5.57 10.21 -2.62
N PRO A 449 5.42 9.95 -3.93
CA PRO A 449 4.77 10.90 -4.85
C PRO A 449 3.30 11.11 -4.46
N VAL A 450 2.75 12.27 -4.83
CA VAL A 450 1.33 12.57 -4.65
C VAL A 450 0.51 11.68 -5.59
N ILE A 451 -0.25 10.77 -5.00
CA ILE A 451 -1.02 9.74 -5.74
C ILE A 451 -2.53 9.94 -5.54
N GLY A 452 -2.95 10.72 -4.53
CA GLY A 452 -4.37 10.95 -4.24
C GLY A 452 -5.03 9.75 -3.53
N ILE A 453 -4.41 9.25 -2.47
CA ILE A 453 -4.95 8.16 -1.64
C ILE A 453 -5.39 8.74 -0.29
N PRO A 454 -6.71 8.73 0.02
CA PRO A 454 -7.23 9.31 1.26
C PRO A 454 -6.82 8.51 2.50
N LEU A 455 -6.74 9.19 3.64
CA LEU A 455 -6.49 8.60 4.94
C LEU A 455 -7.80 8.00 5.51
N PRO A 456 -7.89 6.67 5.74
CA PRO A 456 -9.12 6.02 6.18
C PRO A 456 -9.70 6.65 7.45
N PHE A 457 -11.01 6.86 7.50
CA PHE A 457 -11.78 7.45 8.61
C PHE A 457 -11.52 8.94 8.90
N PHE A 458 -10.42 9.51 8.42
CA PHE A 458 -10.05 10.92 8.62
C PHE A 458 -10.37 11.81 7.43
N SER A 459 -10.07 11.35 6.21
CA SER A 459 -10.28 12.13 5.00
C SER A 459 -11.77 12.30 4.66
N TYR A 460 -12.13 13.44 4.09
CA TYR A 460 -13.44 13.63 3.51
C TYR A 460 -13.63 12.67 2.32
N GLY A 461 -14.73 11.92 2.37
CA GLY A 461 -15.08 11.00 1.29
C GLY A 461 -16.20 10.04 1.71
N GLY A 462 -17.45 10.36 1.34
CA GLY A 462 -18.61 9.58 1.78
C GLY A 462 -18.58 8.12 1.33
N THR A 463 -18.22 7.87 0.06
CA THR A 463 -18.13 6.50 -0.47
C THR A 463 -17.01 5.70 0.21
N ALA A 464 -15.82 6.30 0.34
CA ALA A 464 -14.69 5.64 0.98
C ALA A 464 -15.00 5.28 2.44
N LEU A 465 -15.55 6.23 3.21
CA LEU A 465 -15.95 5.99 4.60
C LEU A 465 -17.00 4.89 4.71
N SER A 466 -18.02 4.89 3.84
CA SER A 466 -19.09 3.90 3.88
C SER A 466 -18.56 2.49 3.62
N ILE A 467 -17.64 2.34 2.67
CA ILE A 467 -17.02 1.06 2.36
C ILE A 467 -16.08 0.60 3.47
N GLN A 468 -15.26 1.49 4.02
CA GLN A 468 -14.37 1.17 5.14
C GLN A 468 -15.14 0.73 6.39
N LEU A 469 -16.28 1.36 6.68
CA LEU A 469 -17.19 0.92 7.74
C LEU A 469 -17.88 -0.41 7.41
N ALA A 470 -18.23 -0.65 6.15
CA ALA A 470 -18.75 -1.94 5.71
C ALA A 470 -17.70 -3.06 5.84
N GLU A 471 -16.46 -2.79 5.43
CA GLU A 471 -15.32 -3.71 5.60
C GLU A 471 -15.12 -4.09 7.06
N MET A 472 -15.11 -3.09 7.96
CA MET A 472 -15.01 -3.31 9.40
C MET A 472 -16.23 -4.03 9.96
N GLY A 473 -17.44 -3.71 9.47
CA GLY A 473 -18.68 -4.40 9.85
C GLY A 473 -18.63 -5.89 9.57
N ILE A 474 -18.09 -6.29 8.41
CA ILE A 474 -17.91 -7.72 8.07
C ILE A 474 -16.82 -8.35 8.94
N VAL A 475 -15.68 -7.69 9.18
CA VAL A 475 -14.65 -8.20 10.12
C VAL A 475 -15.26 -8.48 11.49
N LEU A 476 -16.07 -7.56 12.01
CA LEU A 476 -16.75 -7.71 13.29
C LEU A 476 -17.84 -8.81 13.25
N SER A 477 -18.60 -8.93 12.14
CA SER A 477 -19.59 -9.98 11.95
C SER A 477 -18.95 -11.38 11.95
N VAL A 478 -17.82 -11.54 11.25
CA VAL A 478 -17.05 -12.78 11.23
C VAL A 478 -16.42 -13.06 12.60
N SER A 479 -15.90 -12.04 13.28
CA SER A 479 -15.32 -12.16 14.64
C SER A 479 -16.34 -12.64 15.66
N ARG A 480 -17.61 -12.25 15.53
CA ARG A 480 -18.70 -12.65 16.42
C ARG A 480 -18.91 -14.16 16.47
N GLN A 481 -18.70 -14.87 15.36
CA GLN A 481 -18.93 -16.32 15.30
C GLN A 481 -17.87 -17.15 16.05
N MET A 482 -16.78 -16.50 16.49
CA MET A 482 -15.71 -17.18 17.25
C MET A 482 -16.03 -17.42 18.73
N LYS A 483 -16.90 -16.63 19.34
CA LYS A 483 -17.23 -16.83 20.76
C LYS A 483 -18.07 -18.11 20.89
N PRO A 484 -17.54 -19.16 21.55
CA PRO A 484 -18.35 -20.34 21.82
C PRO A 484 -19.56 -19.87 22.59
N THR A 485 -20.74 -20.15 22.07
CA THR A 485 -21.97 -20.00 22.84
C THR A 485 -21.79 -20.92 24.06
N LYS A 486 -21.64 -20.33 25.26
CA LYS A 486 -21.66 -21.12 26.49
C LYS A 486 -22.87 -22.06 26.36
N ALA A 487 -22.59 -23.38 26.23
CA ALA A 487 -23.61 -24.37 26.32
C ALA A 487 -24.32 -24.16 27.67
N ARG A 488 -25.63 -23.92 27.61
CA ARG A 488 -26.49 -23.98 28.79
C ARG A 488 -26.69 -25.41 29.15
#